data_24de6e9edd182a8632305da6596ac0ea
#
_entry.id   24de6e9edd182a8632305da6596ac0ea
#
_cell.length_a   1.000
_cell.length_b   1.000
_cell.length_c   1.000
_cell.angle_alpha   90.00
_cell.angle_beta   90.00
_cell.angle_gamma   90.00
#
_symmetry.space_group_name_H-M   'P 1'
#
loop_
_entity.id
_entity.type
_entity.pdbx_description
1 polymer ?
#
loop_
_entity_poly.entity_id
_entity_poly.type
_entity_poly.pdbx_seq_one_letter_code
_entity_poly.pdbx_strand_id
1 'polypeptide(L)'
;KPPVQKEAILPENLMAMLETLDRGTLRGLRDRAMLLLGFAGGLRRSEIVGLDVGRDQTEDGRGWIEVFEKGLLVTLRGKTGWREVEIGRGSSDTTCPVVALETWLKLARIAHGPLFRRVTGQGKKVGSERLNDQEVARLVKRAALAAGVRGDLSEGEREQKFAGHSLRAGLASSAEVDERYVQKQLGHASAEMTRKYQRRRDRFRVNLTKASGL
;
A
#
# COMPACT_ATOMS: atom_id res chain seq x y z
N LYS A 1 -0.73 29.83 1.45
CA LYS A 1 0.19 29.19 0.47
C LYS A 1 -0.52 27.98 -0.13
N PRO A 2 -0.47 27.77 -1.45
CA PRO A 2 -1.00 26.53 -2.02
C PRO A 2 -0.28 25.33 -1.44
N PRO A 3 -0.96 24.19 -1.25
CA PRO A 3 -0.34 22.98 -0.71
C PRO A 3 0.79 22.51 -1.64
N VAL A 4 1.95 22.21 -1.08
CA VAL A 4 3.08 21.68 -1.85
C VAL A 4 2.70 20.29 -2.34
N GLN A 5 2.67 20.13 -3.66
CA GLN A 5 2.40 18.83 -4.27
C GLN A 5 3.52 17.85 -3.91
N LYS A 6 3.16 16.68 -3.42
CA LYS A 6 4.13 15.63 -3.09
C LYS A 6 4.67 14.98 -4.36
N GLU A 7 5.96 14.69 -4.37
CA GLU A 7 6.58 13.96 -5.46
C GLU A 7 6.16 12.49 -5.46
N ALA A 8 6.05 11.91 -6.64
CA ALA A 8 5.79 10.50 -6.82
C ALA A 8 7.00 9.67 -6.41
N ILE A 9 6.76 8.53 -5.74
CA ILE A 9 7.74 7.46 -5.58
C ILE A 9 7.71 6.60 -6.85
N LEU A 10 8.76 6.64 -7.66
CA LEU A 10 8.88 5.80 -8.85
C LEU A 10 9.27 4.37 -8.46
N PRO A 11 9.07 3.35 -9.34
CA PRO A 11 9.40 1.96 -9.03
C PRO A 11 10.84 1.75 -8.57
N GLU A 12 11.81 2.35 -9.23
CA GLU A 12 13.23 2.28 -8.85
C GLU A 12 13.51 2.87 -7.46
N ASN A 13 12.82 3.96 -7.11
CA ASN A 13 12.91 4.56 -5.78
C ASN A 13 12.27 3.65 -4.72
N LEU A 14 11.12 3.06 -5.04
CA LEU A 14 10.47 2.11 -4.15
C LEU A 14 11.37 0.91 -3.87
N MET A 15 11.99 0.34 -4.90
CA MET A 15 12.93 -0.78 -4.73
C MET A 15 14.09 -0.40 -3.84
N ALA A 16 14.69 0.77 -4.02
CA ALA A 16 15.75 1.28 -3.16
C ALA A 16 15.27 1.49 -1.71
N MET A 17 14.07 1.99 -1.52
CA MET A 17 13.47 2.15 -0.19
C MET A 17 13.26 0.80 0.50
N LEU A 18 12.79 -0.21 -0.22
CA LEU A 18 12.60 -1.57 0.31
C LEU A 18 13.91 -2.20 0.79
N GLU A 19 15.02 -1.94 0.11
CA GLU A 19 16.35 -2.42 0.50
C GLU A 19 16.84 -1.82 1.84
N THR A 20 16.31 -0.68 2.26
CA THR A 20 16.64 -0.07 3.55
C THR A 20 15.94 -0.74 4.74
N LEU A 21 14.95 -1.60 4.49
CA LEU A 21 14.15 -2.26 5.51
C LEU A 21 14.75 -3.62 5.87
N ASP A 22 14.85 -3.89 7.17
CA ASP A 22 15.40 -5.17 7.67
C ASP A 22 14.32 -6.26 7.64
N ARG A 23 14.47 -7.21 6.72
CA ARG A 23 13.59 -8.38 6.59
C ARG A 23 13.69 -9.36 7.75
N GLY A 24 14.69 -9.25 8.58
CA GLY A 24 14.88 -10.04 9.78
C GLY A 24 14.08 -9.54 10.99
N THR A 25 13.34 -8.44 10.85
CA THR A 25 12.52 -7.87 11.92
C THR A 25 11.05 -7.80 11.53
N LEU A 26 10.17 -7.92 12.51
CA LEU A 26 8.72 -7.76 12.30
C LEU A 26 8.37 -6.35 11.80
N ARG A 27 9.06 -5.32 12.31
CA ARG A 27 8.87 -3.94 11.83
C ARG A 27 9.24 -3.80 10.36
N GLY A 28 10.37 -4.36 9.94
CA GLY A 28 10.79 -4.34 8.54
C GLY A 28 9.82 -5.05 7.62
N LEU A 29 9.31 -6.21 8.02
CA LEU A 29 8.30 -6.97 7.28
C LEU A 29 6.98 -6.20 7.17
N ARG A 30 6.52 -5.57 8.25
CA ARG A 30 5.34 -4.71 8.25
C ARG A 30 5.51 -3.53 7.31
N ASP A 31 6.59 -2.81 7.45
CA ASP A 31 6.88 -1.61 6.67
C ASP A 31 7.00 -1.92 5.18
N ARG A 32 7.62 -3.04 4.85
CA ARG A 32 7.69 -3.56 3.49
C ARG A 32 6.31 -3.84 2.90
N ALA A 33 5.45 -4.52 3.65
CA ALA A 33 4.08 -4.80 3.22
C ALA A 33 3.27 -3.51 3.01
N MET A 34 3.40 -2.53 3.89
CA MET A 34 2.72 -1.25 3.76
C MET A 34 3.18 -0.47 2.52
N LEU A 35 4.47 -0.40 2.25
CA LEU A 35 5.00 0.30 1.07
C LEU A 35 4.53 -0.36 -0.23
N LEU A 36 4.62 -1.67 -0.33
CA LEU A 36 4.21 -2.42 -1.52
C LEU A 36 2.69 -2.36 -1.75
N LEU A 37 1.90 -2.53 -0.70
CA LEU A 37 0.45 -2.45 -0.77
C LEU A 37 0.00 -1.03 -1.14
N GLY A 38 0.56 -0.03 -0.51
CA GLY A 38 0.25 1.37 -0.77
C GLY A 38 0.58 1.80 -2.20
N PHE A 39 1.73 1.37 -2.72
CA PHE A 39 2.13 1.63 -4.11
C PHE A 39 1.24 0.86 -5.11
N ALA A 40 1.17 -0.45 -4.99
CA ALA A 40 0.46 -1.30 -5.94
C ALA A 40 -1.06 -1.05 -5.97
N GLY A 41 -1.65 -0.71 -4.83
CA GLY A 41 -3.06 -0.36 -4.71
C GLY A 41 -3.37 1.11 -4.96
N GLY A 42 -2.36 1.98 -4.99
CA GLY A 42 -2.56 3.42 -5.02
C GLY A 42 -3.33 3.92 -3.80
N LEU A 43 -3.07 3.32 -2.63
CA LEU A 43 -3.84 3.56 -1.43
C LEU A 43 -3.39 4.83 -0.69
N ARG A 44 -4.37 5.52 -0.11
CA ARG A 44 -4.09 6.60 0.85
C ARG A 44 -3.59 6.00 2.18
N ARG A 45 -2.79 6.76 2.92
CA ARG A 45 -2.29 6.31 4.24
C ARG A 45 -3.41 5.88 5.20
N SER A 46 -4.51 6.61 5.23
CA SER A 46 -5.68 6.26 6.03
C SER A 46 -6.37 4.97 5.56
N GLU A 47 -6.35 4.70 4.27
CA GLU A 47 -6.87 3.48 3.69
C GLU A 47 -6.00 2.27 4.05
N ILE A 48 -4.67 2.42 4.04
CA ILE A 48 -3.74 1.36 4.42
C ILE A 48 -3.97 0.92 5.87
N VAL A 49 -3.97 1.86 6.81
CA VAL A 49 -4.12 1.54 8.25
C VAL A 49 -5.56 1.16 8.62
N GLY A 50 -6.54 1.56 7.83
CA GLY A 50 -7.95 1.23 8.05
C GLY A 50 -8.33 -0.21 7.73
N LEU A 51 -7.42 -0.99 7.13
CA LEU A 51 -7.71 -2.37 6.73
C LEU A 51 -7.72 -3.34 7.90
N ASP A 52 -8.71 -4.22 7.88
CA ASP A 52 -8.76 -5.43 8.70
C ASP A 52 -8.37 -6.66 7.89
N VAL A 53 -8.00 -7.74 8.58
CA VAL A 53 -7.60 -9.00 7.94
C VAL A 53 -8.75 -9.62 7.15
N GLY A 54 -9.97 -9.50 7.64
CA GLY A 54 -11.16 -10.00 6.98
C GLY A 54 -12.35 -9.08 7.17
N ARG A 55 -13.46 -9.47 6.57
CA ARG A 55 -14.68 -8.67 6.54
C ARG A 55 -15.26 -8.46 7.95
N ASP A 56 -15.67 -7.22 8.23
CA ASP A 56 -16.44 -6.82 9.43
C ASP A 56 -15.81 -7.26 10.77
N GLN A 57 -14.49 -7.20 10.89
CA GLN A 57 -13.80 -7.70 12.07
C GLN A 57 -13.72 -6.69 13.23
N THR A 58 -13.70 -5.38 12.96
CA THR A 58 -13.62 -4.34 13.99
C THR A 58 -14.52 -3.15 13.68
N GLU A 59 -14.95 -2.45 14.73
CA GLU A 59 -15.81 -1.27 14.60
C GLU A 59 -15.11 -0.08 13.94
N ASP A 60 -13.79 0.05 14.14
CA ASP A 60 -12.98 1.13 13.58
C ASP A 60 -12.39 0.76 12.21
N GLY A 61 -12.63 -0.45 11.70
CA GLY A 61 -12.21 -0.90 10.39
C GLY A 61 -12.85 -0.10 9.26
N ARG A 62 -12.04 0.25 8.26
CA ARG A 62 -12.46 1.00 7.07
C ARG A 62 -12.28 0.21 5.79
N GLY A 63 -12.21 -1.10 5.91
CA GLY A 63 -12.04 -2.02 4.81
C GLY A 63 -11.39 -3.30 5.25
N TRP A 64 -11.20 -4.20 4.32
CA TRP A 64 -10.59 -5.52 4.55
C TRP A 64 -9.91 -6.03 3.30
N ILE A 65 -9.18 -7.13 3.46
CA ILE A 65 -8.52 -7.84 2.38
C ILE A 65 -9.07 -9.26 2.21
N GLU A 66 -9.01 -9.74 0.98
CA GLU A 66 -9.22 -11.14 0.63
C GLU A 66 -8.06 -11.59 -0.26
N VAL A 67 -7.48 -12.74 0.06
CA VAL A 67 -6.34 -13.30 -0.69
C VAL A 67 -6.84 -14.32 -1.69
N PHE A 68 -6.43 -14.17 -2.94
CA PHE A 68 -6.69 -15.10 -4.03
C PHE A 68 -5.36 -15.60 -4.62
N GLU A 69 -5.43 -16.67 -5.40
CA GLU A 69 -4.26 -17.20 -6.10
C GLU A 69 -3.54 -16.13 -6.95
N LYS A 70 -4.30 -15.30 -7.66
CA LYS A 70 -3.77 -14.28 -8.57
C LYS A 70 -3.50 -12.92 -7.93
N GLY A 71 -3.91 -12.70 -6.70
CA GLY A 71 -3.71 -11.40 -6.06
C GLY A 71 -4.57 -11.16 -4.81
N LEU A 72 -4.69 -9.90 -4.45
CA LEU A 72 -5.50 -9.42 -3.34
C LEU A 72 -6.71 -8.64 -3.87
N LEU A 73 -7.84 -8.82 -3.21
CA LEU A 73 -8.97 -7.90 -3.32
C LEU A 73 -9.04 -7.08 -2.03
N VAL A 74 -8.88 -5.77 -2.19
CA VAL A 74 -9.00 -4.81 -1.10
C VAL A 74 -10.34 -4.11 -1.21
N THR A 75 -11.17 -4.21 -0.19
CA THR A 75 -12.44 -3.51 -0.12
C THR A 75 -12.28 -2.33 0.82
N LEU A 76 -12.55 -1.11 0.34
CA LEU A 76 -12.33 0.14 1.04
C LEU A 76 -13.63 0.90 1.25
N ARG A 77 -13.79 1.45 2.44
CA ARG A 77 -14.83 2.43 2.74
C ARG A 77 -14.27 3.84 2.62
N GLY A 78 -14.61 4.51 1.54
CA GLY A 78 -14.22 5.89 1.29
C GLY A 78 -15.34 6.89 1.59
N LYS A 79 -15.09 8.17 1.34
CA LYS A 79 -16.08 9.26 1.50
C LYS A 79 -17.32 9.07 0.61
N THR A 80 -17.15 8.43 -0.53
CA THR A 80 -18.19 8.22 -1.55
C THR A 80 -18.82 6.83 -1.52
N GLY A 81 -18.54 6.05 -0.46
CA GLY A 81 -19.03 4.69 -0.31
C GLY A 81 -17.93 3.63 -0.45
N TRP A 82 -18.33 2.40 -0.71
CA TRP A 82 -17.44 1.25 -0.85
C TRP A 82 -16.84 1.15 -2.24
N ARG A 83 -15.56 0.80 -2.33
CA ARG A 83 -14.92 0.44 -3.57
C ARG A 83 -14.00 -0.77 -3.40
N GLU A 84 -13.78 -1.49 -4.48
CA GLU A 84 -12.86 -2.62 -4.55
C GLU A 84 -11.60 -2.22 -5.33
N VAL A 85 -10.44 -2.64 -4.81
CA VAL A 85 -9.14 -2.46 -5.44
C VAL A 85 -8.50 -3.82 -5.63
N GLU A 86 -8.18 -4.17 -6.88
CA GLU A 86 -7.48 -5.40 -7.22
C GLU A 86 -5.97 -5.15 -7.22
N ILE A 87 -5.22 -5.94 -6.44
CA ILE A 87 -3.78 -5.87 -6.38
C ILE A 87 -3.22 -7.22 -6.84
N GLY A 88 -2.65 -7.25 -8.04
CA GLY A 88 -2.07 -8.46 -8.60
C GLY A 88 -0.74 -8.83 -7.94
N ARG A 89 -0.30 -10.05 -8.20
CA ARG A 89 1.04 -10.48 -7.80
C ARG A 89 2.11 -9.75 -8.61
N GLY A 90 3.25 -9.46 -7.98
CA GLY A 90 4.41 -8.91 -8.65
C GLY A 90 5.11 -9.93 -9.54
N SER A 91 6.02 -9.47 -10.38
CA SER A 91 6.86 -10.32 -11.24
C SER A 91 7.95 -11.07 -10.46
N SER A 92 8.28 -10.59 -9.25
CA SER A 92 9.23 -11.21 -8.33
C SER A 92 8.65 -11.25 -6.92
N ASP A 93 8.91 -12.32 -6.16
CA ASP A 93 8.49 -12.43 -4.77
C ASP A 93 9.08 -11.32 -3.89
N THR A 94 10.25 -10.81 -4.24
CA THR A 94 10.91 -9.73 -3.48
C THR A 94 10.18 -8.39 -3.57
N THR A 95 9.39 -8.17 -4.61
CA THR A 95 8.62 -6.94 -4.83
C THR A 95 7.11 -7.20 -4.93
N CYS A 96 6.67 -8.41 -4.61
CA CYS A 96 5.26 -8.79 -4.66
C CYS A 96 4.51 -8.30 -3.41
N PRO A 97 3.48 -7.46 -3.55
CA PRO A 97 2.69 -7.01 -2.40
C PRO A 97 1.95 -8.15 -1.70
N VAL A 98 1.54 -9.18 -2.44
CA VAL A 98 0.83 -10.34 -1.88
C VAL A 98 1.76 -11.16 -0.99
N VAL A 99 2.96 -11.50 -1.49
CA VAL A 99 3.96 -12.25 -0.72
C VAL A 99 4.40 -11.48 0.52
N ALA A 100 4.63 -10.17 0.39
CA ALA A 100 5.02 -9.32 1.52
C ALA A 100 3.93 -9.29 2.60
N LEU A 101 2.67 -9.18 2.21
CA LEU A 101 1.55 -9.18 3.13
C LEU A 101 1.36 -10.52 3.83
N GLU A 102 1.38 -11.62 3.08
CA GLU A 102 1.26 -12.97 3.63
C GLU A 102 2.41 -13.27 4.62
N THR A 103 3.63 -12.86 4.28
CA THR A 103 4.80 -13.02 5.16
C THR A 103 4.63 -12.24 6.46
N TRP A 104 4.19 -10.98 6.37
CA TRP A 104 3.90 -10.17 7.55
C TRP A 104 2.85 -10.82 8.45
N LEU A 105 1.70 -11.20 7.89
CA LEU A 105 0.61 -11.81 8.65
C LEU A 105 1.03 -13.11 9.34
N LYS A 106 1.77 -13.95 8.63
CA LYS A 106 2.24 -15.24 9.14
C LYS A 106 3.22 -15.06 10.29
N LEU A 107 4.26 -14.25 10.12
CA LEU A 107 5.32 -14.09 11.12
C LEU A 107 4.87 -13.22 12.30
N ALA A 108 3.96 -12.26 12.08
CA ALA A 108 3.33 -11.50 13.15
C ALA A 108 2.18 -12.25 13.84
N ARG A 109 1.78 -13.43 13.32
CA ARG A 109 0.68 -14.24 13.83
C ARG A 109 -0.64 -13.49 13.92
N ILE A 110 -0.94 -12.75 12.86
CA ILE A 110 -2.18 -11.96 12.74
C ILE A 110 -3.20 -12.75 11.93
N ALA A 111 -4.31 -13.12 12.56
CA ALA A 111 -5.42 -13.83 11.93
C ALA A 111 -6.74 -13.06 12.02
N HIS A 112 -6.79 -12.01 12.83
CA HIS A 112 -8.01 -11.25 13.11
C HIS A 112 -7.71 -9.79 13.44
N GLY A 113 -8.61 -8.89 13.10
CA GLY A 113 -8.56 -7.47 13.44
C GLY A 113 -7.67 -6.64 12.53
N PRO A 114 -7.04 -5.57 13.05
CA PRO A 114 -6.26 -4.64 12.24
C PRO A 114 -5.11 -5.34 11.51
N LEU A 115 -4.98 -5.04 10.21
CA LEU A 115 -3.94 -5.60 9.35
C LEU A 115 -2.55 -5.09 9.75
N PHE A 116 -2.43 -3.80 10.01
CA PHE A 116 -1.19 -3.16 10.40
C PHE A 116 -1.27 -2.64 11.83
N ARG A 117 -0.29 -3.03 12.63
CA ARG A 117 -0.25 -2.83 14.07
C ARG A 117 1.08 -2.27 14.51
N ARG A 118 1.11 -1.68 15.69
CA ARG A 118 2.33 -1.21 16.31
C ARG A 118 3.27 -2.38 16.59
N VAL A 119 4.55 -2.19 16.30
CA VAL A 119 5.63 -3.10 16.65
C VAL A 119 6.54 -2.42 17.65
N THR A 120 6.76 -3.08 18.79
CA THR A 120 7.58 -2.59 19.92
C THR A 120 8.70 -3.57 20.24
N GLY A 121 9.47 -3.32 21.29
CA GLY A 121 10.52 -4.24 21.75
C GLY A 121 11.61 -4.45 20.71
N GLN A 122 12.14 -3.37 20.15
CA GLN A 122 13.16 -3.40 19.11
C GLN A 122 12.74 -4.21 17.87
N GLY A 123 11.47 -4.11 17.48
CA GLY A 123 10.93 -4.79 16.31
C GLY A 123 10.50 -6.25 16.53
N LYS A 124 10.39 -6.68 17.78
CA LYS A 124 10.12 -8.10 18.14
C LYS A 124 8.69 -8.36 18.61
N LYS A 125 7.95 -7.36 19.05
CA LYS A 125 6.62 -7.54 19.65
C LYS A 125 5.55 -6.78 18.86
N VAL A 126 4.52 -7.50 18.42
CA VAL A 126 3.36 -6.94 17.73
C VAL A 126 2.27 -6.64 18.75
N GLY A 127 1.77 -5.39 18.72
CA GLY A 127 0.63 -4.97 19.54
C GLY A 127 -0.71 -5.42 18.94
N SER A 128 -1.79 -5.13 19.67
CA SER A 128 -3.16 -5.40 19.22
C SER A 128 -3.82 -4.19 18.54
N GLU A 129 -3.27 -3.01 18.75
CA GLU A 129 -3.86 -1.76 18.28
C GLU A 129 -3.53 -1.46 16.81
N ARG A 130 -4.51 -0.87 16.14
CA ARG A 130 -4.37 -0.34 14.79
C ARG A 130 -3.27 0.71 14.73
N LEU A 131 -2.43 0.63 13.69
CA LEU A 131 -1.40 1.62 13.44
C LEU A 131 -2.03 2.98 13.11
N ASN A 132 -1.41 4.06 13.58
CA ASN A 132 -1.79 5.42 13.20
C ASN A 132 -1.33 5.72 11.76
N ASP A 133 -2.15 6.45 11.00
CA ASP A 133 -1.84 6.79 9.61
C ASP A 133 -0.60 7.69 9.45
N GLN A 134 -0.24 8.46 10.47
CA GLN A 134 0.99 9.24 10.49
C GLN A 134 2.24 8.37 10.42
N GLU A 135 2.17 7.13 10.91
CA GLU A 135 3.28 6.19 10.83
C GLU A 135 3.60 5.81 9.37
N VAL A 136 2.59 5.76 8.50
CA VAL A 136 2.81 5.55 7.06
C VAL A 136 3.58 6.74 6.45
N ALA A 137 3.21 7.96 6.79
CA ALA A 137 3.90 9.16 6.31
C ALA A 137 5.35 9.21 6.82
N ARG A 138 5.58 8.87 8.08
CA ARG A 138 6.93 8.79 8.68
C ARG A 138 7.77 7.70 8.02
N LEU A 139 7.17 6.56 7.74
CA LEU A 139 7.84 5.45 7.03
C LEU A 139 8.30 5.89 5.64
N VAL A 140 7.43 6.51 4.85
CA VAL A 140 7.77 6.98 3.50
C VAL A 140 8.93 7.97 3.55
N LYS A 141 8.88 8.95 4.45
CA LYS A 141 9.95 9.95 4.63
C LYS A 141 11.27 9.29 5.01
N ARG A 142 11.25 8.46 6.04
CA ARG A 142 12.45 7.78 6.55
C ARG A 142 13.08 6.86 5.50
N ALA A 143 12.27 6.07 4.80
CA ALA A 143 12.76 5.15 3.80
C ALA A 143 13.29 5.89 2.56
N ALA A 144 12.65 6.97 2.13
CA ALA A 144 13.14 7.81 1.05
C ALA A 144 14.49 8.46 1.38
N LEU A 145 14.64 8.98 2.60
CA LEU A 145 15.92 9.54 3.08
C LEU A 145 17.01 8.47 3.12
N ALA A 146 16.73 7.32 3.73
CA ALA A 146 17.70 6.23 3.86
C ALA A 146 18.12 5.66 2.50
N ALA A 147 17.22 5.65 1.52
CA ALA A 147 17.50 5.18 0.16
C ALA A 147 18.23 6.21 -0.72
N GLY A 148 18.45 7.44 -0.23
CA GLY A 148 19.07 8.51 -1.01
C GLY A 148 18.18 9.09 -2.11
N VAL A 149 16.88 8.90 -2.05
CA VAL A 149 15.93 9.46 -3.03
C VAL A 149 15.99 10.99 -2.97
N ARG A 150 16.17 11.63 -4.14
CA ARG A 150 16.39 13.07 -4.26
C ARG A 150 17.55 13.56 -3.39
N GLY A 151 18.66 12.84 -3.43
CA GLY A 151 19.87 13.22 -2.73
C GLY A 151 20.50 14.56 -3.18
N ASP A 152 20.02 15.13 -4.28
CA ASP A 152 20.32 16.48 -4.77
C ASP A 152 19.73 17.60 -3.89
N LEU A 153 18.77 17.28 -3.03
CA LEU A 153 18.09 18.21 -2.13
C LEU A 153 18.56 18.04 -0.68
N SER A 154 18.39 19.09 0.13
CA SER A 154 18.60 19.00 1.56
C SER A 154 17.59 18.05 2.22
N GLU A 155 17.92 17.52 3.38
CA GLU A 155 17.05 16.61 4.14
C GLU A 155 15.69 17.24 4.43
N GLY A 156 15.64 18.50 4.85
CA GLY A 156 14.39 19.20 5.12
C GLY A 156 13.51 19.37 3.88
N GLU A 157 14.09 19.65 2.71
CA GLU A 157 13.35 19.74 1.46
C GLU A 157 12.81 18.35 1.04
N ARG A 158 13.60 17.30 1.20
CA ARG A 158 13.20 15.91 0.91
C ARG A 158 12.03 15.47 1.79
N GLU A 159 12.06 15.79 3.09
CA GLU A 159 10.95 15.49 4.00
C GLU A 159 9.64 16.19 3.62
N GLN A 160 9.73 17.39 3.04
CA GLN A 160 8.55 18.10 2.54
C GLN A 160 7.96 17.50 1.26
N LYS A 161 8.82 16.90 0.41
CA LYS A 161 8.40 16.35 -0.89
C LYS A 161 7.75 14.97 -0.79
N PHE A 162 8.09 14.16 0.20
CA PHE A 162 7.62 12.78 0.32
C PHE A 162 6.67 12.59 1.50
N ALA A 163 5.61 11.84 1.27
CA ALA A 163 4.62 11.44 2.27
C ALA A 163 3.84 10.22 1.76
N GLY A 164 2.85 9.75 2.52
CA GLY A 164 2.00 8.64 2.09
C GLY A 164 1.33 8.84 0.72
N HIS A 165 1.02 10.08 0.35
CA HIS A 165 0.47 10.42 -0.97
C HIS A 165 1.44 10.14 -2.12
N SER A 166 2.74 10.09 -1.86
CA SER A 166 3.77 9.81 -2.86
C SER A 166 3.70 8.38 -3.42
N LEU A 167 3.24 7.42 -2.65
CA LEU A 167 3.00 6.03 -3.11
C LEU A 167 1.87 5.99 -4.13
N ARG A 168 0.77 6.67 -3.84
CA ARG A 168 -0.39 6.76 -4.73
C ARG A 168 -0.05 7.46 -6.04
N ALA A 169 0.68 8.58 -5.96
CA ALA A 169 1.19 9.29 -7.13
C ALA A 169 2.15 8.43 -7.96
N GLY A 170 2.93 7.58 -7.28
CA GLY A 170 3.86 6.65 -7.92
C GLY A 170 3.16 5.65 -8.83
N LEU A 171 2.09 5.01 -8.37
CA LEU A 171 1.30 4.12 -9.20
C LEU A 171 0.72 4.85 -10.41
N ALA A 172 0.11 6.02 -10.20
CA ALA A 172 -0.49 6.81 -11.27
C ALA A 172 0.51 7.21 -12.36
N SER A 173 1.77 7.46 -11.98
CA SER A 173 2.83 7.87 -12.91
C SER A 173 3.52 6.71 -13.61
N SER A 174 3.47 5.49 -13.06
CA SER A 174 4.34 4.37 -13.46
C SER A 174 3.61 3.25 -14.17
N ALA A 175 2.28 3.14 -14.04
CA ALA A 175 1.52 2.05 -14.64
C ALA A 175 1.41 2.23 -16.15
N GLU A 176 1.98 1.30 -16.91
CA GLU A 176 1.94 1.25 -18.37
C GLU A 176 0.64 0.57 -18.86
N VAL A 177 -0.51 1.10 -18.46
CA VAL A 177 -1.83 0.59 -18.80
C VAL A 177 -2.79 1.72 -19.12
N ASP A 178 -3.95 1.38 -19.67
CA ASP A 178 -5.02 2.33 -19.95
C ASP A 178 -5.39 3.16 -18.70
N GLU A 179 -5.45 4.47 -18.86
CA GLU A 179 -5.76 5.44 -17.80
C GLU A 179 -7.06 5.10 -17.04
N ARG A 180 -8.04 4.48 -17.70
CA ARG A 180 -9.28 4.04 -17.07
C ARG A 180 -9.05 3.02 -15.94
N TYR A 181 -8.08 2.12 -16.08
CA TYR A 181 -7.74 1.16 -15.03
C TYR A 181 -7.04 1.84 -13.86
N VAL A 182 -6.17 2.80 -14.13
CA VAL A 182 -5.52 3.61 -13.08
C VAL A 182 -6.55 4.44 -12.33
N GLN A 183 -7.47 5.11 -13.03
CA GLN A 183 -8.54 5.89 -12.41
C GLN A 183 -9.44 5.03 -11.53
N LYS A 184 -9.80 3.83 -12.00
CA LYS A 184 -10.58 2.86 -11.23
C LYS A 184 -9.85 2.44 -9.95
N GLN A 185 -8.56 2.11 -10.05
CA GLN A 185 -7.72 1.72 -8.92
C GLN A 185 -7.66 2.85 -7.88
N LEU A 186 -7.51 4.07 -8.31
CA LEU A 186 -7.46 5.25 -7.46
C LEU A 186 -8.83 5.71 -6.94
N GLY A 187 -9.93 5.16 -7.48
CA GLY A 187 -11.30 5.52 -7.12
C GLY A 187 -11.69 6.93 -7.56
N HIS A 188 -11.14 7.44 -8.66
CA HIS A 188 -11.45 8.75 -9.22
C HIS A 188 -12.75 8.75 -10.06
N ALA A 189 -13.15 7.61 -10.59
CA ALA A 189 -14.40 7.47 -11.33
C ALA A 189 -15.52 7.01 -10.41
N SER A 190 -16.73 7.53 -10.60
CA SER A 190 -17.94 6.99 -9.99
C SER A 190 -18.14 5.55 -10.47
N ALA A 191 -18.10 4.59 -9.54
CA ALA A 191 -18.30 3.19 -9.89
C ALA A 191 -19.81 2.91 -10.06
N GLU A 192 -20.25 2.59 -11.25
CA GLU A 192 -21.60 2.10 -11.48
C GLU A 192 -21.75 0.66 -10.94
N MET A 193 -22.78 0.43 -10.15
CA MET A 193 -23.09 -0.86 -9.53
C MET A 193 -23.28 -2.00 -10.54
N THR A 194 -23.71 -1.70 -11.76
CA THR A 194 -23.94 -2.65 -12.86
C THR A 194 -22.69 -3.39 -13.32
N ARG A 195 -21.50 -2.85 -13.05
CA ARG A 195 -20.22 -3.50 -13.40
C ARG A 195 -19.74 -4.51 -12.35
N LYS A 196 -20.43 -4.63 -11.24
CA LYS A 196 -20.04 -5.49 -10.11
C LYS A 196 -19.96 -6.98 -10.49
N TYR A 197 -20.82 -7.42 -11.40
CA TYR A 197 -20.85 -8.82 -11.89
C TYR A 197 -19.76 -9.09 -12.93
N GLN A 198 -19.47 -8.15 -13.81
CA GLN A 198 -18.40 -8.28 -14.80
C GLN A 198 -17.02 -8.27 -14.15
N ARG A 199 -16.85 -7.51 -13.07
CA ARG A 199 -15.58 -7.44 -12.31
C ARG A 199 -15.18 -8.75 -11.67
N ARG A 200 -16.12 -9.57 -11.20
CA ARG A 200 -15.83 -10.87 -10.60
C ARG A 200 -15.23 -11.84 -11.61
N ARG A 201 -15.63 -11.76 -12.87
CA ARG A 201 -15.17 -12.63 -13.95
C ARG A 201 -13.79 -12.24 -14.50
N ASP A 202 -13.50 -10.92 -14.55
CA ASP A 202 -12.28 -10.35 -15.14
C ASP A 202 -11.28 -9.86 -14.09
N ARG A 203 -11.46 -10.30 -12.84
CA ARG A 203 -10.60 -9.91 -11.72
C ARG A 203 -9.14 -10.28 -12.00
N PHE A 204 -8.21 -9.33 -11.78
CA PHE A 204 -6.78 -9.44 -12.06
C PHE A 204 -6.39 -9.61 -13.54
N ARG A 205 -7.33 -9.49 -14.48
CA ARG A 205 -7.03 -9.55 -15.92
C ARG A 205 -6.01 -8.48 -16.33
N VAL A 206 -6.14 -7.27 -15.78
CA VAL A 206 -5.14 -6.22 -15.90
C VAL A 206 -4.38 -6.13 -14.57
N ASN A 207 -3.11 -6.50 -14.58
CA ASN A 207 -2.29 -6.51 -13.39
C ASN A 207 -1.45 -5.22 -13.33
N LEU A 208 -1.95 -4.21 -12.62
CA LEU A 208 -1.26 -2.93 -12.43
C LEU A 208 0.02 -3.06 -11.62
N THR A 209 0.12 -4.07 -10.76
CA THR A 209 1.35 -4.34 -10.00
C THR A 209 2.50 -4.61 -10.95
N LYS A 210 2.35 -5.55 -11.88
CA LYS A 210 3.37 -5.87 -12.90
C LYS A 210 3.60 -4.72 -13.87
N ALA A 211 2.53 -4.07 -14.34
CA ALA A 211 2.62 -2.95 -15.27
C ALA A 211 3.32 -1.72 -14.67
N SER A 212 3.33 -1.56 -13.34
CA SER A 212 4.04 -0.49 -12.64
C SER A 212 5.50 -0.79 -12.31
N GLY A 213 6.03 -1.96 -12.74
CA GLY A 213 7.44 -2.31 -12.59
C GLY A 213 7.81 -3.09 -11.33
N LEU A 214 6.82 -3.72 -10.64
CA LEU A 214 7.06 -4.58 -9.47
C LEU A 214 7.13 -6.07 -9.80
#